data_41e8806320bc9e9c5bca91945f1eb47f
#
_entry.id   41e8806320bc9e9c5bca91945f1eb47f
#
_cell.length_a   1.000
_cell.length_b   1.000
_cell.length_c   1.000
_cell.angle_alpha   90.00
_cell.angle_beta   90.00
_cell.angle_gamma   90.00
#
_symmetry.space_group_name_H-M   'P 1'
#
loop_
_entity.id
_entity.type
_entity.pdbx_description
1 polymer ?
#
loop_
_entity_poly.entity_id
_entity_poly.type
_entity_poly.pdbx_seq_one_letter_code
_entity_poly.pdbx_strand_id
1 'polypeptide(L)'
;MYTCQKADEYIEKNRVDRADKPEFHLTTPVGWLNDPNGFSIYGGKAHLFYQFHPYSTEWGPMHWGHSSSKDFIKWEELPTALAPDSEFDSFGCFSGTAIENDGKHVLFYTGVVEEKLADGTKNVIQNQCMAVGDGISYEKISSNPVVDGKIMPEECSRADFRDPKVWKDEDGRYYMLTGNRTYDGLPQVVLFSSDDMYNWKFESVFAKDETGRFGAVWECPDYFEMDGHNVLIVSPQDMSADGEFHNGNNVVFFTGDVDEERHIFKYEKAVSVDSGFCLLYTSPSPRDAH
;
A
#
# COMPACT_ATOMS: atom_id res chain seq x y z
N MET A 1 8.67 -15.22 -16.62
CA MET A 1 8.91 -13.87 -16.05
C MET A 1 7.75 -13.00 -16.48
N TYR A 2 7.08 -12.35 -15.56
CA TYR A 2 6.02 -11.36 -15.81
C TYR A 2 6.68 -10.04 -16.22
N THR A 3 6.06 -9.27 -17.10
CA THR A 3 6.49 -7.90 -17.46
C THR A 3 5.26 -7.07 -17.74
N CYS A 4 5.35 -5.75 -17.61
CA CYS A 4 4.24 -4.83 -17.95
C CYS A 4 3.78 -5.05 -19.40
N GLN A 5 4.72 -5.18 -20.35
CA GLN A 5 4.39 -5.43 -21.73
C GLN A 5 3.55 -6.72 -21.94
N LYS A 6 3.93 -7.81 -21.26
CA LYS A 6 3.16 -9.07 -21.36
C LYS A 6 1.78 -8.97 -20.72
N ALA A 7 1.66 -8.20 -19.64
CA ALA A 7 0.35 -7.91 -19.05
C ALA A 7 -0.54 -7.14 -20.03
N ASP A 8 -0.01 -6.08 -20.63
CA ASP A 8 -0.74 -5.25 -21.60
C ASP A 8 -1.13 -6.05 -22.84
N GLU A 9 -0.22 -6.91 -23.37
CA GLU A 9 -0.55 -7.81 -24.49
C GLU A 9 -1.63 -8.83 -24.15
N TYR A 10 -1.68 -9.30 -22.89
CA TYR A 10 -2.73 -10.20 -22.43
C TYR A 10 -4.07 -9.48 -22.28
N ILE A 11 -4.06 -8.26 -21.72
CA ILE A 11 -5.24 -7.39 -21.57
C ILE A 11 -5.89 -7.16 -22.95
N GLU A 12 -5.10 -6.76 -23.94
CA GLU A 12 -5.62 -6.50 -25.31
C GLU A 12 -6.34 -7.71 -25.93
N LYS A 13 -5.87 -8.92 -25.64
CA LYS A 13 -6.43 -10.17 -26.18
C LYS A 13 -7.64 -10.71 -25.42
N ASN A 14 -7.78 -10.34 -24.14
CA ASN A 14 -8.74 -10.96 -23.22
C ASN A 14 -9.67 -9.96 -22.52
N ARG A 15 -9.71 -8.73 -22.99
CA ARG A 15 -10.50 -7.63 -22.44
C ARG A 15 -11.97 -8.03 -22.26
N VAL A 16 -12.52 -7.78 -21.08
CA VAL A 16 -13.95 -7.96 -20.79
C VAL A 16 -14.77 -6.93 -21.54
N ASP A 17 -15.92 -7.33 -22.08
CA ASP A 17 -16.83 -6.42 -22.79
C ASP A 17 -17.30 -5.32 -21.83
N ARG A 18 -17.36 -4.09 -22.34
CA ARG A 18 -17.84 -2.94 -21.59
C ARG A 18 -19.28 -3.11 -21.10
N ALA A 19 -20.11 -3.85 -21.82
CA ALA A 19 -21.48 -4.13 -21.43
C ALA A 19 -21.62 -4.92 -20.12
N ASP A 20 -20.54 -5.64 -19.73
CA ASP A 20 -20.48 -6.44 -18.51
C ASP A 20 -19.86 -5.69 -17.32
N LYS A 21 -19.55 -4.40 -17.48
CA LYS A 21 -18.94 -3.56 -16.44
C LYS A 21 -19.92 -2.55 -15.87
N PRO A 22 -19.79 -2.20 -14.58
CA PRO A 22 -20.54 -1.08 -13.99
C PRO A 22 -20.22 0.25 -14.71
N GLU A 23 -21.19 1.15 -14.77
CA GLU A 23 -21.03 2.45 -15.44
C GLU A 23 -20.15 3.43 -14.65
N PHE A 24 -20.15 3.35 -13.32
CA PHE A 24 -19.58 4.36 -12.44
C PHE A 24 -18.35 3.89 -11.64
N HIS A 25 -18.13 2.58 -11.55
CA HIS A 25 -17.02 2.05 -10.76
C HIS A 25 -15.80 1.82 -11.65
N LEU A 26 -14.63 2.18 -11.12
CA LEU A 26 -13.38 1.71 -11.70
C LEU A 26 -13.31 0.19 -11.58
N THR A 27 -13.08 -0.47 -12.68
CA THR A 27 -12.91 -1.92 -12.76
C THR A 27 -11.71 -2.25 -13.63
N THR A 28 -11.10 -3.40 -13.40
CA THR A 28 -10.02 -3.85 -14.26
C THR A 28 -10.51 -4.20 -15.66
N PRO A 29 -9.65 -4.12 -16.69
CA PRO A 29 -9.98 -4.59 -18.03
C PRO A 29 -10.19 -6.10 -18.11
N VAL A 30 -9.53 -6.86 -17.22
CA VAL A 30 -9.52 -8.33 -17.16
C VAL A 30 -8.99 -8.78 -15.80
N GLY A 31 -9.29 -9.99 -15.38
CA GLY A 31 -8.65 -10.65 -14.24
C GLY A 31 -9.10 -10.18 -12.86
N TRP A 32 -8.17 -10.13 -11.92
CA TRP A 32 -8.38 -9.83 -10.51
C TRP A 32 -7.99 -8.40 -10.15
N LEU A 33 -8.74 -7.78 -9.26
CA LEU A 33 -8.45 -6.48 -8.63
C LEU A 33 -8.72 -6.58 -7.13
N ASN A 34 -7.83 -6.00 -6.31
CA ASN A 34 -8.07 -5.74 -4.89
C ASN A 34 -7.65 -4.31 -4.54
N ASP A 35 -6.67 -4.09 -3.67
CA ASP A 35 -6.36 -2.80 -3.05
C ASP A 35 -6.17 -1.65 -4.05
N PRO A 36 -6.82 -0.49 -3.83
CA PRO A 36 -6.42 0.75 -4.48
C PRO A 36 -5.03 1.18 -3.97
N ASN A 37 -4.19 1.68 -4.85
CA ASN A 37 -2.82 2.08 -4.57
C ASN A 37 -2.52 3.44 -5.17
N GLY A 38 -1.55 4.14 -4.58
CA GLY A 38 -0.90 5.27 -5.23
C GLY A 38 -1.84 6.38 -5.69
N PHE A 39 -3.01 6.59 -5.00
CA PHE A 39 -3.87 7.71 -5.34
C PHE A 39 -3.09 9.03 -5.24
N SER A 40 -3.10 9.81 -6.32
CA SER A 40 -2.30 11.03 -6.42
C SER A 40 -2.82 11.97 -7.50
N ILE A 41 -2.49 13.23 -7.38
CA ILE A 41 -2.71 14.22 -8.45
C ILE A 41 -1.37 14.46 -9.13
N TYR A 42 -1.28 14.16 -10.43
CA TYR A 42 -0.08 14.36 -11.22
C TYR A 42 -0.43 14.82 -12.64
N GLY A 43 0.30 15.79 -13.18
CA GLY A 43 0.04 16.33 -14.53
C GLY A 43 -1.37 16.88 -14.71
N GLY A 44 -2.04 17.33 -13.64
CA GLY A 44 -3.42 17.84 -13.66
C GLY A 44 -4.50 16.77 -13.81
N LYS A 45 -4.19 15.51 -13.56
CA LYS A 45 -5.12 14.39 -13.49
C LYS A 45 -5.03 13.69 -12.15
N ALA A 46 -6.12 13.09 -11.70
CA ALA A 46 -6.08 12.06 -10.66
C ALA A 46 -5.55 10.76 -11.25
N HIS A 47 -4.63 10.12 -10.56
CA HIS A 47 -4.10 8.81 -10.87
C HIS A 47 -4.50 7.84 -9.77
N LEU A 48 -4.95 6.66 -10.15
CA LEU A 48 -5.27 5.57 -9.26
C LEU A 48 -4.64 4.30 -9.80
N PHE A 49 -3.83 3.69 -8.97
CA PHE A 49 -3.28 2.36 -9.22
C PHE A 49 -4.06 1.34 -8.39
N TYR A 50 -3.89 0.08 -8.69
CA TYR A 50 -4.55 -1.00 -7.95
C TYR A 50 -3.76 -2.29 -8.06
N GLN A 51 -3.88 -3.11 -7.01
CA GLN A 51 -3.39 -4.49 -7.05
C GLN A 51 -4.10 -5.24 -8.17
N PHE A 52 -3.33 -5.87 -9.04
CA PHE A 52 -3.82 -6.42 -10.30
C PHE A 52 -3.17 -7.75 -10.66
N HIS A 53 -3.99 -8.77 -10.92
CA HIS A 53 -3.53 -10.00 -11.54
C HIS A 53 -4.24 -10.19 -12.89
N PRO A 54 -3.59 -9.86 -14.03
CA PRO A 54 -4.26 -9.87 -15.33
C PRO A 54 -4.65 -11.26 -15.83
N TYR A 55 -3.95 -12.30 -15.39
CA TYR A 55 -4.02 -13.63 -16.02
C TYR A 55 -5.07 -14.57 -15.42
N SER A 56 -5.74 -14.20 -14.35
CA SER A 56 -6.73 -15.01 -13.65
C SER A 56 -7.72 -14.14 -12.87
N THR A 57 -8.92 -14.66 -12.60
CA THR A 57 -9.89 -14.07 -11.67
C THR A 57 -9.65 -14.48 -10.22
N GLU A 58 -8.52 -15.10 -9.93
CA GLU A 58 -8.06 -15.45 -8.60
C GLU A 58 -6.84 -14.61 -8.24
N TRP A 59 -6.61 -14.41 -6.94
CA TRP A 59 -5.42 -13.74 -6.44
C TRP A 59 -4.15 -14.47 -6.94
N GLY A 60 -3.15 -13.72 -7.33
CA GLY A 60 -1.93 -14.28 -7.90
C GLY A 60 -0.76 -13.28 -7.91
N PRO A 61 0.24 -13.46 -8.77
CA PRO A 61 1.38 -12.54 -8.85
C PRO A 61 0.92 -11.12 -9.15
N MET A 62 0.95 -10.26 -8.10
CA MET A 62 0.42 -8.92 -8.17
C MET A 62 1.26 -8.00 -9.05
N HIS A 63 0.57 -7.34 -9.96
CA HIS A 63 1.01 -6.19 -10.74
C HIS A 63 0.35 -4.92 -10.15
N TRP A 64 0.72 -3.76 -10.64
CA TRP A 64 -0.07 -2.55 -10.49
C TRP A 64 -0.77 -2.21 -11.80
N GLY A 65 -2.09 -2.33 -11.82
CA GLY A 65 -2.93 -1.72 -12.85
C GLY A 65 -2.97 -0.21 -12.64
N HIS A 66 -3.33 0.56 -13.67
CA HIS A 66 -3.28 2.00 -13.64
C HIS A 66 -4.43 2.63 -14.40
N SER A 67 -5.04 3.66 -13.83
CA SER A 67 -6.06 4.50 -14.47
C SER A 67 -5.88 5.96 -14.09
N SER A 68 -6.33 6.87 -14.94
CA SER A 68 -6.35 8.30 -14.66
C SER A 68 -7.71 8.93 -14.93
N SER A 69 -7.99 10.04 -14.23
CA SER A 69 -9.24 10.78 -14.40
C SER A 69 -9.01 12.29 -14.30
N LYS A 70 -9.84 13.06 -15.02
CA LYS A 70 -9.89 14.52 -14.89
C LYS A 70 -11.03 15.00 -13.98
N ASP A 71 -11.99 14.15 -13.70
CA ASP A 71 -13.25 14.51 -13.05
C ASP A 71 -13.65 13.54 -11.93
N PHE A 72 -12.81 12.54 -11.62
CA PHE A 72 -13.02 11.47 -10.64
C PHE A 72 -14.22 10.55 -10.95
N ILE A 73 -14.89 10.75 -12.06
CA ILE A 73 -16.07 9.98 -12.48
C ILE A 73 -15.71 9.07 -13.65
N LYS A 74 -15.01 9.61 -14.64
CA LYS A 74 -14.59 8.88 -15.84
C LYS A 74 -13.10 8.56 -15.73
N TRP A 75 -12.80 7.28 -15.71
CA TRP A 75 -11.44 6.77 -15.63
C TRP A 75 -10.97 6.27 -16.99
N GLU A 76 -9.81 6.73 -17.39
CA GLU A 76 -9.07 6.29 -18.58
C GLU A 76 -8.06 5.24 -18.11
N GLU A 77 -8.16 4.04 -18.67
CA GLU A 77 -7.20 2.98 -18.44
C GLU A 77 -5.84 3.34 -19.07
N LEU A 78 -4.78 3.11 -18.35
CA LEU A 78 -3.39 3.33 -18.73
C LEU A 78 -2.63 1.99 -18.76
N PRO A 79 -1.42 1.95 -19.35
CA PRO A 79 -0.60 0.74 -19.32
C PRO A 79 -0.33 0.26 -17.92
N THR A 80 -0.10 -1.04 -17.74
CA THR A 80 0.32 -1.66 -16.47
C THR A 80 1.56 -0.94 -15.94
N ALA A 81 1.48 -0.42 -14.72
CA ALA A 81 2.55 0.40 -14.14
C ALA A 81 3.71 -0.43 -13.60
N LEU A 82 3.43 -1.53 -12.90
CA LEU A 82 4.44 -2.42 -12.30
C LEU A 82 4.08 -3.88 -12.57
N ALA A 83 5.10 -4.70 -12.78
CA ALA A 83 5.00 -6.16 -12.89
C ALA A 83 6.07 -6.82 -12.00
N PRO A 84 5.85 -8.04 -11.47
CA PRO A 84 6.83 -8.76 -10.65
C PRO A 84 7.92 -9.38 -11.52
N ASP A 85 8.83 -8.55 -12.04
CA ASP A 85 9.86 -8.90 -13.01
C ASP A 85 11.30 -8.75 -12.50
N SER A 86 11.46 -8.41 -11.22
CA SER A 86 12.76 -8.18 -10.60
C SER A 86 13.02 -9.17 -9.46
N GLU A 87 14.28 -9.37 -9.08
CA GLU A 87 14.68 -10.29 -8.01
C GLU A 87 14.08 -9.90 -6.65
N PHE A 88 13.87 -8.61 -6.42
CA PHE A 88 13.33 -8.07 -5.16
C PHE A 88 11.79 -8.04 -5.09
N ASP A 89 11.09 -8.40 -6.16
CA ASP A 89 9.62 -8.44 -6.21
C ASP A 89 9.04 -9.63 -6.99
N SER A 90 9.82 -10.68 -7.17
CA SER A 90 9.49 -11.81 -8.05
C SER A 90 8.21 -12.58 -7.68
N PHE A 91 7.71 -12.43 -6.46
CA PHE A 91 6.42 -12.96 -6.02
C PHE A 91 5.27 -11.97 -6.27
N GLY A 92 5.50 -10.66 -6.12
CA GLY A 92 4.49 -9.64 -6.35
C GLY A 92 4.95 -8.22 -6.05
N CYS A 93 4.36 -7.25 -6.76
CA CYS A 93 4.39 -5.84 -6.42
C CYS A 93 3.16 -5.54 -5.55
N PHE A 94 3.32 -5.53 -4.21
CA PHE A 94 2.22 -5.32 -3.29
C PHE A 94 1.91 -3.83 -3.10
N SER A 95 0.97 -3.52 -2.24
CA SER A 95 0.40 -2.18 -2.07
C SER A 95 1.43 -1.09 -1.71
N GLY A 96 1.03 0.15 -1.90
CA GLY A 96 1.85 1.32 -1.61
C GLY A 96 1.26 2.63 -2.12
N THR A 97 2.08 3.67 -2.21
CA THR A 97 1.67 5.04 -2.52
C THR A 97 2.39 5.66 -3.71
N ALA A 98 1.89 6.80 -4.16
CA ALA A 98 2.54 7.63 -5.17
C ALA A 98 2.65 9.08 -4.68
N ILE A 99 3.73 9.74 -5.04
CA ILE A 99 3.94 11.16 -4.80
C ILE A 99 4.49 11.85 -6.05
N GLU A 100 4.23 13.15 -6.17
CA GLU A 100 4.98 13.98 -7.11
C GLU A 100 6.26 14.49 -6.44
N ASN A 101 7.37 14.38 -7.14
CA ASN A 101 8.64 15.00 -6.73
C ASN A 101 9.42 15.48 -7.94
N ASP A 102 9.77 16.76 -7.94
CA ASP A 102 10.57 17.43 -9.00
C ASP A 102 10.04 17.14 -10.43
N GLY A 103 8.70 17.19 -10.59
CA GLY A 103 8.03 16.93 -11.87
C GLY A 103 8.04 15.48 -12.31
N LYS A 104 8.40 14.55 -11.44
CA LYS A 104 8.31 13.11 -11.64
C LYS A 104 7.20 12.51 -10.81
N HIS A 105 6.57 11.47 -11.33
CA HIS A 105 5.63 10.66 -10.58
C HIS A 105 6.38 9.48 -9.97
N VAL A 106 6.46 9.42 -8.65
CA VAL A 106 7.25 8.43 -7.91
C VAL A 106 6.33 7.47 -7.19
N LEU A 107 6.49 6.18 -7.46
CA LEU A 107 5.74 5.10 -6.81
C LEU A 107 6.61 4.46 -5.74
N PHE A 108 6.03 4.24 -4.56
CA PHE A 108 6.60 3.39 -3.51
C PHE A 108 5.68 2.20 -3.32
N TYR A 109 6.24 1.00 -3.30
CA TYR A 109 5.49 -0.24 -3.21
C TYR A 109 6.26 -1.30 -2.43
N THR A 110 5.56 -2.33 -1.97
CA THR A 110 6.22 -3.46 -1.33
C THR A 110 6.60 -4.51 -2.37
N GLY A 111 7.89 -4.71 -2.56
CA GLY A 111 8.43 -5.83 -3.32
C GLY A 111 8.45 -7.08 -2.46
N VAL A 112 7.82 -8.16 -2.95
CA VAL A 112 7.70 -9.41 -2.21
C VAL A 112 8.45 -10.52 -2.92
N VAL A 113 9.25 -11.27 -2.14
CA VAL A 113 9.94 -12.46 -2.57
C VAL A 113 9.53 -13.65 -1.69
N GLU A 114 9.26 -14.77 -2.28
CA GLU A 114 9.00 -16.02 -1.58
C GLU A 114 10.13 -17.01 -1.88
N GLU A 115 10.84 -17.42 -0.85
CA GLU A 115 11.89 -18.44 -0.92
C GLU A 115 11.40 -19.76 -0.30
N LYS A 116 11.59 -20.87 -1.01
CA LYS A 116 11.36 -22.19 -0.44
C LYS A 116 12.59 -22.64 0.32
N LEU A 117 12.42 -22.92 1.60
CA LEU A 117 13.48 -23.45 2.45
C LEU A 117 13.65 -24.95 2.27
N ALA A 118 14.79 -25.48 2.72
CA ALA A 118 15.15 -26.89 2.57
C ALA A 118 14.20 -27.86 3.29
N ASP A 119 13.50 -27.39 4.32
CA ASP A 119 12.49 -28.15 5.08
C ASP A 119 11.08 -28.09 4.45
N GLY A 120 10.93 -27.39 3.30
CA GLY A 120 9.68 -27.22 2.59
C GLY A 120 8.82 -26.05 3.07
N THR A 121 9.22 -25.34 4.11
CA THR A 121 8.58 -24.09 4.54
C THR A 121 8.90 -22.95 3.58
N LYS A 122 8.16 -21.86 3.68
CA LYS A 122 8.35 -20.66 2.87
C LYS A 122 8.87 -19.52 3.75
N ASN A 123 9.90 -18.85 3.26
CA ASN A 123 10.39 -17.60 3.80
C ASN A 123 9.85 -16.46 2.94
N VAL A 124 9.04 -15.57 3.51
CA VAL A 124 8.49 -14.39 2.83
C VAL A 124 9.34 -13.19 3.24
N ILE A 125 9.86 -12.50 2.25
CA ILE A 125 10.66 -11.28 2.43
C ILE A 125 9.88 -10.13 1.82
N GLN A 126 9.64 -9.11 2.61
CA GLN A 126 8.95 -7.89 2.22
C GLN A 126 9.89 -6.71 2.42
N ASN A 127 10.10 -5.94 1.35
CA ASN A 127 10.97 -4.76 1.34
C ASN A 127 10.27 -3.63 0.60
N GLN A 128 10.63 -2.37 0.92
CA GLN A 128 10.03 -1.25 0.22
C GLN A 128 10.87 -0.89 -1.00
N CYS A 129 10.19 -0.70 -2.11
CA CYS A 129 10.77 -0.46 -3.43
C CYS A 129 10.23 0.84 -4.02
N MET A 130 10.97 1.39 -4.99
CA MET A 130 10.63 2.64 -5.66
C MET A 130 10.68 2.48 -7.18
N ALA A 131 9.74 3.11 -7.87
CA ALA A 131 9.75 3.29 -9.31
C ALA A 131 9.47 4.75 -9.65
N VAL A 132 10.05 5.23 -10.75
CA VAL A 132 9.93 6.63 -11.19
C VAL A 132 9.35 6.66 -12.59
N GLY A 133 8.41 7.58 -12.83
CA GLY A 133 7.72 7.67 -14.10
C GLY A 133 7.27 9.07 -14.49
N ASP A 134 6.49 9.12 -15.56
CA ASP A 134 5.95 10.33 -16.17
C ASP A 134 4.40 10.41 -16.11
N GLY A 135 3.77 9.53 -15.32
CA GLY A 135 2.33 9.40 -15.24
C GLY A 135 1.74 8.41 -16.24
N ILE A 136 2.56 7.78 -17.09
CA ILE A 136 2.14 6.76 -18.05
C ILE A 136 3.00 5.50 -17.91
N SER A 137 4.32 5.68 -17.91
CA SER A 137 5.31 4.60 -17.83
C SER A 137 6.19 4.78 -16.62
N TYR A 138 6.61 3.67 -16.01
CA TYR A 138 7.39 3.65 -14.78
C TYR A 138 8.59 2.72 -14.92
N GLU A 139 9.72 3.13 -14.36
CA GLU A 139 10.94 2.35 -14.30
C GLU A 139 11.34 2.13 -12.83
N LYS A 140 11.55 0.89 -12.45
CA LYS A 140 12.09 0.52 -11.15
C LYS A 140 13.54 1.00 -11.05
N ILE A 141 13.89 1.64 -9.95
CA ILE A 141 15.28 2.10 -9.77
C ILE A 141 16.22 0.93 -9.52
N SER A 142 17.44 1.06 -9.96
CA SER A 142 18.46 -0.01 -9.86
C SER A 142 18.95 -0.26 -8.42
N SER A 143 18.72 0.71 -7.51
CA SER A 143 19.09 0.59 -6.09
C SER A 143 18.01 -0.03 -5.21
N ASN A 144 16.92 -0.57 -5.79
CA ASN A 144 15.92 -1.30 -5.00
C ASN A 144 16.50 -2.54 -4.32
N PRO A 145 16.00 -2.89 -3.13
CA PRO A 145 15.00 -2.16 -2.34
C PRO A 145 15.57 -0.89 -1.69
N VAL A 146 14.75 0.17 -1.57
CA VAL A 146 15.15 1.40 -0.86
C VAL A 146 15.08 1.25 0.66
N VAL A 147 14.21 0.37 1.16
CA VAL A 147 14.17 -0.04 2.58
C VAL A 147 14.18 -1.56 2.66
N ASP A 148 15.29 -2.11 3.14
CA ASP A 148 15.38 -3.53 3.55
C ASP A 148 14.93 -3.64 5.01
N GLY A 149 14.06 -4.59 5.30
CA GLY A 149 13.55 -4.83 6.66
C GLY A 149 14.61 -5.09 7.73
N LYS A 150 15.88 -5.28 7.32
CA LYS A 150 17.02 -5.43 8.27
C LYS A 150 17.36 -4.15 9.04
N ILE A 151 16.92 -2.99 8.59
CA ILE A 151 17.16 -1.73 9.33
C ILE A 151 16.22 -1.55 10.51
N MET A 152 15.14 -2.34 10.60
CA MET A 152 14.23 -2.33 11.73
C MET A 152 14.81 -3.06 12.94
N PRO A 153 14.37 -2.71 14.16
CA PRO A 153 14.64 -3.49 15.37
C PRO A 153 14.28 -4.98 15.24
N GLU A 154 14.97 -5.82 16.01
CA GLU A 154 14.77 -7.28 15.93
C GLU A 154 13.36 -7.75 16.30
N GLU A 155 12.64 -6.99 17.12
CA GLU A 155 11.26 -7.26 17.51
C GLU A 155 10.24 -7.04 16.37
N CYS A 156 10.59 -6.31 15.31
CA CYS A 156 9.73 -6.06 14.17
C CYS A 156 9.75 -7.22 13.18
N SER A 157 8.56 -7.68 12.76
CA SER A 157 8.43 -8.73 11.75
C SER A 157 8.94 -8.26 10.39
N ARG A 158 9.78 -9.06 9.74
CA ARG A 158 10.24 -8.83 8.36
C ARG A 158 9.33 -9.48 7.31
N ALA A 159 8.53 -10.44 7.75
CA ALA A 159 7.54 -11.10 6.89
C ALA A 159 6.22 -10.31 6.79
N ASP A 160 5.98 -9.43 7.76
CA ASP A 160 4.85 -8.50 7.77
C ASP A 160 5.41 -7.08 7.82
N PHE A 161 5.86 -6.59 6.67
CA PHE A 161 6.50 -5.29 6.50
C PHE A 161 6.11 -4.72 5.14
N ARG A 162 4.93 -4.06 5.07
CA ARG A 162 4.31 -3.71 3.78
C ARG A 162 3.52 -2.41 3.78
N ASP A 163 3.04 -2.06 2.59
CA ASP A 163 2.11 -0.98 2.32
C ASP A 163 2.69 0.40 2.68
N PRO A 164 3.78 0.84 2.02
CA PRO A 164 4.42 2.11 2.36
C PRO A 164 3.51 3.30 2.03
N LYS A 165 3.22 4.12 3.03
CA LYS A 165 2.67 5.47 2.87
C LYS A 165 3.80 6.47 2.94
N VAL A 166 4.06 7.18 1.85
CA VAL A 166 5.14 8.18 1.76
C VAL A 166 4.56 9.57 1.58
N TRP A 167 5.12 10.55 2.28
CA TRP A 167 4.85 11.97 2.09
C TRP A 167 6.12 12.80 2.27
N LYS A 168 6.09 14.03 1.78
CA LYS A 168 7.09 15.04 2.04
C LYS A 168 6.52 16.03 3.04
N ASP A 169 7.23 16.27 4.12
CA ASP A 169 6.79 17.16 5.18
C ASP A 169 7.20 18.61 4.90
N GLU A 170 6.70 19.54 5.70
CA GLU A 170 6.98 20.99 5.58
C GLU A 170 8.46 21.32 5.77
N ASP A 171 9.19 20.51 6.53
CA ASP A 171 10.65 20.63 6.71
C ASP A 171 11.45 20.21 5.44
N GLY A 172 10.76 19.66 4.42
CA GLY A 172 11.33 19.18 3.17
C GLY A 172 11.85 17.75 3.23
N ARG A 173 11.74 17.07 4.38
CA ARG A 173 12.13 15.67 4.59
C ARG A 173 11.00 14.74 4.13
N TYR A 174 11.37 13.56 3.71
CA TYR A 174 10.43 12.50 3.37
C TYR A 174 10.24 11.57 4.55
N TYR A 175 9.00 11.16 4.77
CA TYR A 175 8.62 10.18 5.76
C TYR A 175 7.92 9.00 5.09
N MET A 176 8.08 7.82 5.67
CA MET A 176 7.42 6.59 5.21
C MET A 176 6.87 5.84 6.42
N LEU A 177 5.57 5.56 6.41
CA LEU A 177 4.94 4.59 7.31
C LEU A 177 4.77 3.27 6.58
N THR A 178 4.93 2.16 7.32
CA THR A 178 4.61 0.82 6.81
C THR A 178 3.82 0.04 7.85
N GLY A 179 2.91 -0.80 7.39
CA GLY A 179 2.25 -1.79 8.22
C GLY A 179 3.25 -2.83 8.71
N ASN A 180 3.06 -3.26 9.95
CA ASN A 180 3.95 -4.21 10.62
C ASN A 180 3.23 -4.93 11.77
N ARG A 181 3.93 -5.89 12.37
CA ARG A 181 3.65 -6.45 13.68
C ARG A 181 4.95 -6.83 14.39
N THR A 182 4.86 -7.06 15.68
CA THR A 182 5.94 -7.68 16.45
C THR A 182 5.99 -9.19 16.17
N TYR A 183 7.11 -9.83 16.49
CA TYR A 183 7.21 -11.30 16.36
C TYR A 183 6.26 -12.06 17.28
N ASP A 184 5.87 -11.49 18.41
CA ASP A 184 4.87 -12.04 19.34
C ASP A 184 3.42 -11.74 18.95
N GLY A 185 3.21 -11.05 17.80
CA GLY A 185 1.90 -10.93 17.15
C GLY A 185 1.10 -9.69 17.52
N LEU A 186 1.71 -8.64 18.06
CA LEU A 186 1.03 -7.36 18.30
C LEU A 186 1.15 -6.44 17.07
N PRO A 187 0.04 -5.86 16.61
CA PRO A 187 0.02 -5.03 15.42
C PRO A 187 0.64 -3.67 15.69
N GLN A 188 1.36 -3.13 14.70
CA GLN A 188 2.04 -1.85 14.79
C GLN A 188 2.24 -1.21 13.41
N VAL A 189 2.63 0.06 13.40
CA VAL A 189 3.10 0.82 12.24
C VAL A 189 4.51 1.32 12.56
N VAL A 190 5.42 1.22 11.61
CA VAL A 190 6.80 1.70 11.76
C VAL A 190 7.07 2.88 10.84
N LEU A 191 7.89 3.83 11.33
CA LEU A 191 8.22 5.09 10.65
C LEU A 191 9.69 5.13 10.25
N PHE A 192 9.90 5.61 9.04
CA PHE A 192 11.22 5.93 8.48
C PHE A 192 11.26 7.37 8.01
N SER A 193 12.45 7.96 7.95
CA SER A 193 12.70 9.24 7.32
C SER A 193 13.82 9.18 6.29
N SER A 194 13.82 10.13 5.35
CA SER A 194 14.85 10.29 4.32
C SER A 194 14.97 11.74 3.87
N ASP A 195 16.16 12.19 3.55
CA ASP A 195 16.39 13.50 2.95
C ASP A 195 16.29 13.46 1.40
N ASP A 196 16.33 12.26 0.80
CA ASP A 196 16.47 12.08 -0.65
C ASP A 196 15.60 11.00 -1.29
N MET A 197 14.76 10.29 -0.51
CA MET A 197 13.94 9.12 -0.89
C MET A 197 14.70 7.82 -1.19
N TYR A 198 16.02 7.87 -1.24
CA TYR A 198 16.88 6.72 -1.56
C TYR A 198 17.51 6.10 -0.31
N ASN A 199 17.89 6.95 0.64
CA ASN A 199 18.55 6.57 1.87
C ASN A 199 17.60 6.77 3.06
N TRP A 200 17.02 5.69 3.54
CA TRP A 200 16.04 5.72 4.61
C TRP A 200 16.65 5.32 5.95
N LYS A 201 16.15 5.90 7.01
CA LYS A 201 16.53 5.66 8.38
C LYS A 201 15.29 5.29 9.19
N PHE A 202 15.37 4.23 10.00
CA PHE A 202 14.33 3.90 10.96
C PHE A 202 14.26 4.98 12.05
N GLU A 203 13.08 5.50 12.32
CA GLU A 203 12.83 6.51 13.36
C GLU A 203 12.19 5.90 14.59
N SER A 204 11.07 5.22 14.45
CA SER A 204 10.31 4.70 15.58
C SER A 204 9.33 3.59 15.19
N VAL A 205 8.80 2.92 16.20
CA VAL A 205 7.48 2.29 16.16
C VAL A 205 6.47 3.43 16.35
N PHE A 206 5.88 3.90 15.27
CA PHE A 206 5.03 5.09 15.25
C PHE A 206 3.74 4.90 16.05
N ALA A 207 3.09 3.76 15.87
CA ALA A 207 1.90 3.37 16.62
C ALA A 207 1.89 1.86 16.86
N LYS A 208 1.35 1.43 18.00
CA LYS A 208 1.25 0.02 18.38
C LYS A 208 0.02 -0.23 19.23
N ASP A 209 -0.63 -1.36 19.05
CA ASP A 209 -1.62 -1.85 19.99
C ASP A 209 -1.01 -2.88 20.95
N GLU A 210 -0.73 -2.44 22.17
CA GLU A 210 -0.18 -3.27 23.23
C GLU A 210 -1.16 -4.34 23.77
N THR A 211 -2.43 -4.24 23.38
CA THR A 211 -3.51 -5.09 23.91
C THR A 211 -3.89 -6.23 22.99
N GLY A 212 -3.54 -6.14 21.70
CA GLY A 212 -4.01 -7.03 20.64
C GLY A 212 -5.51 -6.91 20.35
N ARG A 213 -6.17 -5.84 20.81
CA ARG A 213 -7.58 -5.56 20.56
C ARG A 213 -7.86 -5.35 19.08
N PHE A 214 -6.94 -4.68 18.40
CA PHE A 214 -7.06 -4.31 17.01
C PHE A 214 -6.31 -5.26 16.07
N GLY A 215 -6.53 -6.57 16.26
CA GLY A 215 -6.05 -7.61 15.34
C GLY A 215 -4.61 -8.06 15.55
N ALA A 216 -4.07 -8.78 14.57
CA ALA A 216 -2.76 -9.40 14.63
C ALA A 216 -1.68 -8.67 13.81
N VAL A 217 -2.09 -7.93 12.78
CA VAL A 217 -1.23 -7.10 11.93
C VAL A 217 -2.02 -5.91 11.42
N TRP A 218 -1.36 -4.77 11.25
CA TRP A 218 -1.94 -3.61 10.57
C TRP A 218 -1.39 -3.49 9.18
N GLU A 219 -2.29 -3.39 8.21
CA GLU A 219 -2.00 -3.15 6.79
C GLU A 219 -2.41 -1.75 6.39
N CYS A 220 -1.91 -1.30 5.24
CA CYS A 220 -2.31 -0.09 4.54
C CYS A 220 -2.41 1.16 5.44
N PRO A 221 -1.36 1.50 6.21
CA PRO A 221 -1.39 2.68 7.04
C PRO A 221 -1.55 3.93 6.20
N ASP A 222 -2.40 4.86 6.64
CA ASP A 222 -2.50 6.20 6.11
C ASP A 222 -2.53 7.21 7.25
N TYR A 223 -1.64 8.20 7.20
CA TYR A 223 -1.51 9.23 8.23
C TYR A 223 -1.66 10.62 7.61
N PHE A 224 -2.46 11.45 8.24
CA PHE A 224 -2.67 12.83 7.83
C PHE A 224 -3.23 13.67 8.99
N GLU A 225 -3.18 14.98 8.84
CA GLU A 225 -3.85 15.93 9.73
C GLU A 225 -5.16 16.39 9.10
N MET A 226 -6.24 16.41 9.90
CA MET A 226 -7.56 16.87 9.47
C MET A 226 -8.22 17.64 10.61
N ASP A 227 -8.64 18.88 10.33
CA ASP A 227 -9.32 19.77 11.28
C ASP A 227 -8.54 19.95 12.62
N GLY A 228 -7.21 19.97 12.56
CA GLY A 228 -6.34 20.10 13.72
C GLY A 228 -6.21 18.82 14.55
N HIS A 229 -6.57 17.68 14.00
CA HIS A 229 -6.41 16.36 14.63
C HIS A 229 -5.48 15.48 13.81
N ASN A 230 -4.59 14.78 14.49
CA ASN A 230 -3.79 13.73 13.88
C ASN A 230 -4.64 12.48 13.69
N VAL A 231 -4.60 11.93 12.49
CA VAL A 231 -5.39 10.78 12.07
C VAL A 231 -4.49 9.69 11.54
N LEU A 232 -4.66 8.47 12.06
CA LEU A 232 -4.06 7.27 11.54
C LEU A 232 -5.17 6.29 11.14
N ILE A 233 -5.20 5.91 9.87
CA ILE A 233 -6.06 4.83 9.38
C ILE A 233 -5.20 3.59 9.17
N VAL A 234 -5.70 2.45 9.60
CA VAL A 234 -5.08 1.14 9.35
C VAL A 234 -6.15 0.11 9.02
N SER A 235 -5.72 -0.97 8.41
CA SER A 235 -6.57 -2.12 8.11
C SER A 235 -6.11 -3.33 8.95
N PRO A 236 -6.67 -3.51 10.16
CA PRO A 236 -6.34 -4.66 11.00
C PRO A 236 -6.85 -5.97 10.41
N GLN A 237 -6.03 -7.01 10.50
CA GLN A 237 -6.43 -8.40 10.21
C GLN A 237 -6.68 -9.18 11.50
N ASP A 238 -7.54 -10.19 11.39
CA ASP A 238 -7.83 -11.16 12.46
C ASP A 238 -8.35 -10.54 13.76
N MET A 239 -9.15 -9.47 13.68
CA MET A 239 -9.82 -8.90 14.84
C MET A 239 -10.88 -9.86 15.40
N SER A 240 -11.05 -9.84 16.73
CA SER A 240 -12.23 -10.36 17.38
C SER A 240 -13.30 -9.28 17.48
N ALA A 241 -14.58 -9.65 17.35
CA ALA A 241 -15.67 -8.70 17.47
C ALA A 241 -15.67 -8.00 18.84
N ASP A 242 -15.70 -6.67 18.82
CA ASP A 242 -15.72 -5.84 20.03
C ASP A 242 -16.43 -4.51 19.76
N GLY A 243 -17.62 -4.31 20.34
CA GLY A 243 -18.43 -3.11 20.13
C GLY A 243 -18.87 -2.94 18.68
N GLU A 244 -18.37 -1.87 18.04
CA GLU A 244 -18.67 -1.56 16.63
C GLU A 244 -17.77 -2.33 15.63
N PHE A 245 -16.71 -2.96 16.10
CA PHE A 245 -15.79 -3.73 15.27
C PHE A 245 -16.29 -5.16 15.08
N HIS A 246 -16.28 -5.66 13.85
CA HIS A 246 -16.68 -7.03 13.55
C HIS A 246 -15.49 -8.02 13.56
N ASN A 247 -15.79 -9.31 13.50
CA ASN A 247 -14.76 -10.33 13.35
C ASN A 247 -14.03 -10.23 12.00
N GLY A 248 -12.75 -10.53 12.01
CA GLY A 248 -11.92 -10.61 10.81
C GLY A 248 -11.26 -9.28 10.46
N ASN A 249 -11.34 -8.88 9.20
CA ASN A 249 -10.69 -7.67 8.72
C ASN A 249 -11.58 -6.44 8.92
N ASN A 250 -10.98 -5.35 9.36
CA ASN A 250 -11.67 -4.07 9.59
C ASN A 250 -10.88 -2.93 8.95
N VAL A 251 -11.47 -1.74 8.89
CA VAL A 251 -10.75 -0.49 8.70
C VAL A 251 -10.99 0.38 9.92
N VAL A 252 -9.92 0.75 10.60
CA VAL A 252 -9.97 1.50 11.85
C VAL A 252 -9.34 2.88 11.68
N PHE A 253 -10.09 3.87 12.14
CA PHE A 253 -9.69 5.26 12.17
C PHE A 253 -9.31 5.61 13.61
N PHE A 254 -8.05 5.96 13.83
CA PHE A 254 -7.56 6.44 15.10
C PHE A 254 -7.37 7.95 15.07
N THR A 255 -7.79 8.63 16.13
CA THR A 255 -7.38 10.02 16.41
C THR A 255 -6.56 10.07 17.68
N GLY A 256 -5.58 10.98 17.74
CA GLY A 256 -4.71 11.11 18.89
C GLY A 256 -3.66 12.20 18.71
N ASP A 257 -2.65 12.16 19.56
CA ASP A 257 -1.53 13.11 19.56
C ASP A 257 -0.23 12.46 19.11
N VAL A 258 0.63 13.24 18.45
CA VAL A 258 1.99 12.84 18.09
C VAL A 258 2.98 13.46 19.07
N ASP A 259 3.83 12.63 19.66
CA ASP A 259 5.04 13.04 20.36
C ASP A 259 6.12 13.33 19.28
N GLU A 260 6.29 14.59 18.91
CA GLU A 260 7.17 15.02 17.82
C GLU A 260 8.66 14.71 18.06
N GLU A 261 9.10 14.69 19.33
CA GLU A 261 10.50 14.38 19.67
C GLU A 261 10.82 12.89 19.48
N ARG A 262 9.84 12.02 19.72
CA ARG A 262 9.95 10.56 19.66
C ARG A 262 9.36 9.96 18.40
N HIS A 263 8.62 10.75 17.63
CA HIS A 263 7.83 10.30 16.50
C HIS A 263 6.89 9.13 16.85
N ILE A 264 6.08 9.32 17.91
CA ILE A 264 5.14 8.31 18.40
C ILE A 264 3.74 8.88 18.40
N PHE A 265 2.83 8.19 17.70
CA PHE A 265 1.40 8.47 17.70
C PHE A 265 0.72 7.70 18.84
N LYS A 266 0.07 8.44 19.73
CA LYS A 266 -0.72 7.88 20.83
C LYS A 266 -2.18 8.09 20.53
N TYR A 267 -2.88 7.03 20.12
CA TYR A 267 -4.30 7.14 19.84
C TYR A 267 -5.12 7.27 21.13
N GLU A 268 -6.12 8.14 21.11
CA GLU A 268 -7.08 8.36 22.18
C GLU A 268 -8.42 7.72 21.87
N LYS A 269 -8.79 7.69 20.59
CA LYS A 269 -10.06 7.16 20.12
C LYS A 269 -9.85 6.29 18.90
N ALA A 270 -10.62 5.21 18.83
CA ALA A 270 -10.72 4.33 17.68
C ALA A 270 -12.18 4.23 17.24
N VAL A 271 -12.42 4.29 15.92
CA VAL A 271 -13.74 4.21 15.31
C VAL A 271 -13.67 3.29 14.10
N SER A 272 -14.70 2.47 13.88
CA SER A 272 -14.85 1.72 12.64
C SER A 272 -15.19 2.67 11.50
N VAL A 273 -14.48 2.56 10.39
CA VAL A 273 -14.71 3.42 9.21
C VAL A 273 -15.97 2.97 8.46
N ASP A 274 -16.18 1.67 8.38
CA ASP A 274 -17.31 1.08 7.68
C ASP A 274 -17.75 -0.25 8.32
N SER A 275 -18.79 -0.86 7.75
CA SER A 275 -19.30 -2.16 8.18
C SER A 275 -19.08 -3.27 7.15
N GLY A 276 -18.17 -3.05 6.19
CA GLY A 276 -17.79 -4.06 5.20
C GLY A 276 -17.03 -5.22 5.83
N PHE A 277 -17.08 -6.36 5.19
CA PHE A 277 -16.39 -7.58 5.64
C PHE A 277 -15.05 -7.80 4.93
N CYS A 278 -14.68 -6.93 4.00
CA CYS A 278 -13.46 -7.02 3.22
C CYS A 278 -12.60 -5.78 3.43
N LEU A 279 -11.32 -6.00 3.61
CA LEU A 279 -10.29 -4.98 3.75
C LEU A 279 -10.33 -4.04 2.53
N LEU A 280 -10.31 -2.73 2.74
CA LEU A 280 -10.27 -1.68 1.73
C LEU A 280 -11.42 -1.66 0.70
N TYR A 281 -12.25 -2.70 0.63
CA TYR A 281 -13.30 -2.78 -0.38
C TYR A 281 -14.42 -1.75 -0.17
N THR A 282 -14.69 -1.43 1.08
CA THR A 282 -15.76 -0.50 1.49
C THR A 282 -15.24 0.76 2.16
N SER A 283 -13.93 0.88 2.32
CA SER A 283 -13.31 2.05 2.94
C SER A 283 -13.51 3.28 2.07
N PRO A 284 -14.10 4.36 2.59
CA PRO A 284 -14.08 5.67 1.95
C PRO A 284 -12.69 6.30 2.13
N SER A 285 -11.66 5.55 1.84
CA SER A 285 -10.28 6.00 1.91
C SER A 285 -10.10 7.27 1.09
N PRO A 286 -9.22 8.21 1.50
CA PRO A 286 -8.75 9.26 0.61
C PRO A 286 -8.11 8.71 -0.68
N ARG A 287 -7.87 7.41 -0.72
CA ARG A 287 -7.45 6.69 -1.93
C ARG A 287 -8.60 6.40 -2.88
N ASP A 288 -9.83 6.29 -2.35
CA ASP A 288 -11.02 6.22 -3.18
C ASP A 288 -11.34 7.66 -3.59
N ALA A 289 -11.21 7.96 -4.86
CA ALA A 289 -11.54 9.26 -5.41
C ALA A 289 -13.06 9.51 -5.26
N HIS A 290 -13.48 10.13 -4.19
CA HIS A 290 -14.83 10.63 -3.98
C HIS A 290 -14.95 12.09 -4.36
#